data_826c7080a69d41a4391651c737d52e29
#
_entry.id   826c7080a69d41a4391651c737d52e29
#
_cell.length_a   1.000
_cell.length_b   1.000
_cell.length_c   1.000
_cell.angle_alpha   90.00
_cell.angle_beta   90.00
_cell.angle_gamma   90.00
#
_symmetry.space_group_name_H-M   'P 1'
#
loop_
_entity.id
_entity.type
_entity.pdbx_description
1 polymer ?
#
loop_
_entity_poly.entity_id
_entity_poly.type
_entity_poly.pdbx_seq_one_letter_code
_entity_poly.pdbx_strand_id
1 'polypeptide(L)'
;MQQLKLVPTIYQYDTAAEFAEAFRLGAGDLVLTNKRLYQHVFAKLNLGCFVLFREDYGKGEPSDEMAEAIAKDIPAEAKRIVAIGGGSILDLAKLYALRQTLPILDLFDGKIPVVKEKELILVPTTCGTGSEVTNISILALLSRGTKKGLAHDGLYADAAVLVPELLADLPMSVFATSSIDALIHAIESSLSPKGNEYTRMFGYQAIRMILNGYKQIRDQGPEARGSLLKDFLLASNYAGIAFGNAGCAAVHALSYPLGAKYHVAHGESNYAMFTGVMKKYMELRQDGEIAVLNRYLADILECDAAHVYEELEKLLNVLIPKKALREYGMTEQDLEEFTDSVLENQQRLLANNFVPFDRSRIYKIYRELY
;
A
#
# COMPACT_ATOMS: atom_id res chain seq x y z
N MET A 1 -7.61 -18.97 -18.40
CA MET A 1 -7.77 -17.73 -17.57
C MET A 1 -6.53 -17.59 -16.69
N GLN A 2 -5.91 -16.41 -16.67
CA GLN A 2 -4.74 -16.14 -15.83
C GLN A 2 -5.16 -16.16 -14.35
N GLN A 3 -4.43 -16.90 -13.51
CA GLN A 3 -4.74 -17.06 -12.09
C GLN A 3 -3.85 -16.17 -11.20
N LEU A 4 -2.58 -16.03 -11.57
CA LEU A 4 -1.62 -15.22 -10.84
C LEU A 4 -0.63 -14.60 -11.82
N LYS A 5 -0.27 -13.34 -11.58
CA LYS A 5 0.84 -12.66 -12.24
C LYS A 5 1.79 -12.10 -11.20
N LEU A 6 3.04 -12.53 -11.25
CA LEU A 6 4.15 -12.01 -10.48
C LEU A 6 5.32 -11.85 -11.45
N VAL A 7 5.73 -10.62 -11.69
CA VAL A 7 6.78 -10.30 -12.67
C VAL A 7 8.12 -10.07 -12.00
N PRO A 8 8.23 -9.29 -10.91
CA PRO A 8 9.51 -9.04 -10.27
C PRO A 8 10.13 -10.32 -9.72
N THR A 9 11.44 -10.46 -9.87
CA THR A 9 12.19 -11.42 -9.06
C THR A 9 12.28 -10.88 -7.64
N ILE A 10 11.94 -11.70 -6.65
CA ILE A 10 11.97 -11.30 -5.24
C ILE A 10 13.31 -11.71 -4.63
N TYR A 11 14.01 -10.75 -4.07
CA TYR A 11 15.26 -10.94 -3.34
C TYR A 11 15.08 -10.54 -1.88
N GLN A 12 15.84 -11.16 -1.00
CA GLN A 12 15.92 -10.79 0.40
C GLN A 12 17.37 -10.74 0.85
N TYR A 13 17.74 -9.66 1.52
CA TYR A 13 19.05 -9.48 2.17
C TYR A 13 18.82 -9.03 3.60
N ASP A 14 19.72 -9.34 4.51
CA ASP A 14 19.57 -8.91 5.90
C ASP A 14 19.98 -7.44 6.05
N THR A 15 20.94 -6.96 5.26
CA THR A 15 21.47 -5.59 5.32
C THR A 15 21.45 -4.85 3.97
N ALA A 16 21.44 -3.54 4.04
CA ALA A 16 21.55 -2.66 2.87
C ALA A 16 22.94 -2.80 2.19
N ALA A 17 23.97 -3.12 2.95
CA ALA A 17 25.33 -3.35 2.40
C ALA A 17 25.36 -4.61 1.53
N GLU A 18 24.78 -5.72 2.00
CA GLU A 18 24.67 -6.96 1.21
C GLU A 18 23.87 -6.73 -0.07
N PHE A 19 22.75 -6.00 0.01
CA PHE A 19 21.97 -5.62 -1.16
C PHE A 19 22.81 -4.80 -2.14
N ALA A 20 23.48 -3.75 -1.66
CA ALA A 20 24.29 -2.87 -2.51
C ALA A 20 25.41 -3.60 -3.23
N GLU A 21 26.09 -4.53 -2.54
CA GLU A 21 27.13 -5.38 -3.09
C GLU A 21 26.59 -6.38 -4.14
N ALA A 22 25.51 -7.10 -3.77
CA ALA A 22 24.92 -8.12 -4.66
C ALA A 22 24.39 -7.52 -5.97
N PHE A 23 23.81 -6.33 -5.92
CA PHE A 23 23.32 -5.60 -7.08
C PHE A 23 24.40 -4.73 -7.73
N ARG A 24 25.61 -4.66 -7.15
CA ARG A 24 26.74 -3.84 -7.64
C ARG A 24 26.28 -2.39 -7.90
N LEU A 25 25.63 -1.80 -6.89
CA LEU A 25 25.16 -0.42 -7.03
C LEU A 25 26.33 0.52 -7.28
N GLY A 26 26.22 1.39 -8.30
CA GLY A 26 27.33 2.25 -8.69
C GLY A 26 27.00 3.23 -9.83
N ALA A 27 28.01 3.59 -10.60
CA ALA A 27 27.88 4.52 -11.70
C ALA A 27 26.86 4.02 -12.75
N GLY A 28 25.92 4.90 -13.13
CA GLY A 28 24.82 4.56 -14.03
C GLY A 28 23.52 4.17 -13.31
N ASP A 29 23.54 4.00 -11.99
CA ASP A 29 22.34 3.84 -11.19
C ASP A 29 21.82 5.19 -10.71
N LEU A 30 20.51 5.37 -10.77
CA LEU A 30 19.81 6.45 -10.09
C LEU A 30 19.12 5.88 -8.84
N VAL A 31 19.56 6.32 -7.67
CA VAL A 31 18.88 6.03 -6.40
C VAL A 31 17.89 7.13 -6.09
N LEU A 32 16.59 6.81 -6.08
CA LEU A 32 15.52 7.69 -5.60
C LEU A 32 15.14 7.26 -4.18
N THR A 33 15.31 8.16 -3.21
CA THR A 33 15.14 7.79 -1.79
C THR A 33 14.82 9.02 -0.92
N ASN A 34 14.80 8.83 0.41
CA ASN A 34 14.68 9.87 1.43
C ASN A 34 16.05 10.31 1.93
N LYS A 35 16.24 11.61 2.19
CA LYS A 35 17.50 12.15 2.72
C LYS A 35 17.95 11.44 4.00
N ARG A 36 17.05 11.33 4.98
CA ARG A 36 17.35 10.71 6.27
C ARG A 36 17.83 9.27 6.10
N LEU A 37 17.09 8.47 5.35
CA LEU A 37 17.45 7.07 5.09
C LEU A 37 18.81 6.95 4.41
N TYR A 38 19.03 7.74 3.37
CA TYR A 38 20.29 7.72 2.64
C TYR A 38 21.47 8.06 3.55
N GLN A 39 21.38 9.12 4.34
CA GLN A 39 22.42 9.56 5.23
C GLN A 39 22.77 8.52 6.31
N HIS A 40 21.77 7.86 6.88
CA HIS A 40 21.99 6.89 7.96
C HIS A 40 22.52 5.54 7.46
N VAL A 41 22.10 5.11 6.26
CA VAL A 41 22.35 3.74 5.78
C VAL A 41 23.33 3.72 4.61
N PHE A 42 23.06 4.48 3.55
CA PHE A 42 23.76 4.35 2.26
C PHE A 42 24.95 5.28 2.08
N ALA A 43 24.99 6.46 2.72
CA ALA A 43 26.07 7.43 2.52
C ALA A 43 27.46 6.86 2.84
N LYS A 44 27.56 6.02 3.88
CA LYS A 44 28.80 5.36 4.27
C LYS A 44 29.31 4.30 3.28
N LEU A 45 28.45 3.84 2.36
CA LEU A 45 28.81 2.81 1.38
C LEU A 45 29.52 3.39 0.14
N ASN A 46 29.50 4.71 -0.06
CA ASN A 46 30.18 5.42 -1.15
C ASN A 46 29.90 4.80 -2.55
N LEU A 47 28.63 4.57 -2.86
CA LEU A 47 28.20 3.79 -4.03
C LEU A 47 28.53 4.41 -5.38
N GLY A 48 28.77 5.73 -5.45
CA GLY A 48 29.02 6.44 -6.72
C GLY A 48 27.79 6.56 -7.64
N CYS A 49 26.57 6.32 -7.09
CA CYS A 49 25.31 6.47 -7.82
C CYS A 49 24.91 7.95 -7.97
N PHE A 50 24.08 8.25 -8.95
CA PHE A 50 23.24 9.45 -8.91
C PHE A 50 22.23 9.28 -7.78
N VAL A 51 21.96 10.35 -7.04
CA VAL A 51 20.99 10.30 -5.92
C VAL A 51 20.03 11.48 -6.02
N LEU A 52 18.74 11.18 -6.02
CA LEU A 52 17.67 12.17 -5.91
C LEU A 52 16.88 11.92 -4.64
N PHE A 53 16.64 13.00 -3.91
CA PHE A 53 15.86 12.95 -2.68
C PHE A 53 14.45 13.46 -2.93
N ARG A 54 13.47 12.62 -2.65
CA ARG A 54 12.08 12.94 -2.88
C ARG A 54 11.65 14.24 -2.18
N GLU A 55 12.20 14.53 -1.00
CA GLU A 55 11.88 15.72 -0.20
C GLU A 55 12.28 17.04 -0.86
N ASP A 56 13.20 17.03 -1.82
CA ASP A 56 13.60 18.24 -2.56
C ASP A 56 12.52 18.71 -3.55
N TYR A 57 11.54 17.85 -3.84
CA TYR A 57 10.48 18.09 -4.80
C TYR A 57 9.09 18.34 -4.18
N GLY A 58 9.00 18.37 -2.85
CA GLY A 58 7.77 18.70 -2.15
C GLY A 58 7.47 17.81 -0.96
N LYS A 59 6.34 18.06 -0.32
CA LYS A 59 5.84 17.32 0.85
C LYS A 59 4.53 16.59 0.50
N GLY A 60 4.13 15.64 1.36
CA GLY A 60 2.85 14.95 1.22
C GLY A 60 2.91 13.76 0.26
N GLU A 61 1.78 13.44 -0.34
CA GLU A 61 1.66 12.32 -1.29
C GLU A 61 2.29 12.65 -2.66
N PRO A 62 2.62 11.64 -3.46
CA PRO A 62 3.18 11.86 -4.79
C PRO A 62 2.14 12.54 -5.69
N SER A 63 2.56 13.62 -6.34
CA SER A 63 1.72 14.37 -7.28
C SER A 63 2.28 14.38 -8.70
N ASP A 64 1.45 14.74 -9.67
CA ASP A 64 1.84 14.97 -11.06
C ASP A 64 2.94 16.02 -11.15
N GLU A 65 2.83 17.15 -10.42
CA GLU A 65 3.85 18.19 -10.39
C GLU A 65 5.18 17.69 -9.83
N MET A 66 5.15 16.93 -8.72
CA MET A 66 6.33 16.31 -8.15
C MET A 66 6.97 15.32 -9.13
N ALA A 67 6.15 14.51 -9.78
CA ALA A 67 6.62 13.53 -10.76
C ALA A 67 7.29 14.20 -11.96
N GLU A 68 6.74 15.32 -12.46
CA GLU A 68 7.35 16.09 -13.54
C GLU A 68 8.65 16.76 -13.13
N ALA A 69 8.73 17.29 -11.91
CA ALA A 69 9.93 17.94 -11.40
C ALA A 69 11.09 16.94 -11.27
N ILE A 70 10.84 15.77 -10.63
CA ILE A 70 11.86 14.71 -10.51
C ILE A 70 12.30 14.22 -11.90
N ALA A 71 11.36 14.01 -12.84
CA ALA A 71 11.67 13.50 -14.17
C ALA A 71 12.66 14.38 -14.94
N LYS A 72 12.63 15.69 -14.72
CA LYS A 72 13.54 16.67 -15.35
C LYS A 72 14.97 16.58 -14.83
N ASP A 73 15.14 16.12 -13.59
CA ASP A 73 16.43 16.04 -12.90
C ASP A 73 17.08 14.63 -13.03
N ILE A 74 16.41 13.69 -13.72
CA ILE A 74 16.99 12.37 -13.97
C ILE A 74 18.14 12.48 -14.97
N PRO A 75 19.37 12.10 -14.59
CA PRO A 75 20.49 12.12 -15.51
C PRO A 75 20.26 11.21 -16.73
N ALA A 76 20.62 11.70 -17.92
CA ALA A 76 20.49 10.91 -19.15
C ALA A 76 21.33 9.61 -19.13
N GLU A 77 22.41 9.62 -18.36
CA GLU A 77 23.32 8.50 -18.15
C GLU A 77 22.76 7.41 -17.24
N ALA A 78 21.66 7.71 -16.49
CA ALA A 78 21.02 6.75 -15.61
C ALA A 78 20.37 5.62 -16.43
N LYS A 79 20.92 4.42 -16.31
CA LYS A 79 20.48 3.21 -17.02
C LYS A 79 19.53 2.35 -16.20
N ARG A 80 19.64 2.45 -14.87
CA ARG A 80 18.86 1.67 -13.91
C ARG A 80 18.27 2.60 -12.85
N ILE A 81 17.02 2.37 -12.50
CA ILE A 81 16.30 3.10 -11.44
C ILE A 81 16.22 2.20 -10.21
N VAL A 82 16.76 2.67 -9.10
CA VAL A 82 16.74 1.98 -7.80
C VAL A 82 15.94 2.85 -6.82
N ALA A 83 14.72 2.47 -6.52
CA ALA A 83 13.89 3.21 -5.59
C ALA A 83 13.93 2.56 -4.20
N ILE A 84 14.33 3.32 -3.19
CA ILE A 84 14.46 2.87 -1.81
C ILE A 84 13.57 3.75 -0.95
N GLY A 85 12.37 3.26 -0.59
CA GLY A 85 11.40 4.10 0.11
C GLY A 85 10.05 3.44 0.35
N GLY A 86 9.12 4.20 0.90
CA GLY A 86 7.72 3.80 0.97
C GLY A 86 7.00 3.88 -0.38
N GLY A 87 5.74 3.47 -0.41
CA GLY A 87 4.93 3.39 -1.64
C GLY A 87 4.99 4.64 -2.53
N SER A 88 5.01 5.84 -1.95
CA SER A 88 5.12 7.09 -2.70
C SER A 88 6.39 7.18 -3.58
N ILE A 89 7.53 6.71 -3.06
CA ILE A 89 8.79 6.69 -3.81
C ILE A 89 8.77 5.58 -4.86
N LEU A 90 8.24 4.40 -4.48
CA LEU A 90 8.17 3.26 -5.39
C LEU A 90 7.25 3.55 -6.58
N ASP A 91 6.10 4.17 -6.34
CA ASP A 91 5.14 4.53 -7.38
C ASP A 91 5.69 5.57 -8.38
N LEU A 92 6.41 6.59 -7.86
CA LEU A 92 7.10 7.56 -8.70
C LEU A 92 8.17 6.88 -9.57
N ALA A 93 8.98 6.01 -8.99
CA ALA A 93 10.09 5.35 -9.69
C ALA A 93 9.64 4.46 -10.86
N LYS A 94 8.45 3.83 -10.75
CA LYS A 94 7.86 3.06 -11.85
C LYS A 94 7.70 3.88 -13.12
N LEU A 95 7.38 5.17 -12.99
CA LEU A 95 7.21 6.06 -14.13
C LEU A 95 8.55 6.38 -14.81
N TYR A 96 9.63 6.50 -14.01
CA TYR A 96 10.96 6.86 -14.53
C TYR A 96 11.71 5.71 -15.22
N ALA A 97 11.20 4.49 -15.09
CA ALA A 97 11.67 3.35 -15.85
C ALA A 97 11.08 3.29 -17.28
N LEU A 98 10.11 4.14 -17.58
CA LEU A 98 9.48 4.22 -18.90
C LEU A 98 10.35 4.99 -19.90
N ARG A 99 10.19 4.67 -21.19
CA ARG A 99 10.83 5.39 -22.31
C ARG A 99 10.43 6.87 -22.35
N GLN A 100 9.16 7.14 -22.06
CA GLN A 100 8.64 8.49 -22.03
C GLN A 100 7.70 8.64 -20.83
N THR A 101 8.00 9.62 -19.98
CA THR A 101 7.23 9.90 -18.75
C THR A 101 6.46 11.22 -18.88
N LEU A 102 7.01 12.17 -19.61
CA LEU A 102 6.45 13.53 -19.72
C LEU A 102 5.65 13.74 -21.01
N PRO A 103 4.57 14.52 -20.97
CA PRO A 103 3.91 15.08 -19.78
C PRO A 103 3.20 14.00 -18.96
N ILE A 104 3.21 14.12 -17.62
CA ILE A 104 2.59 13.13 -16.73
C ILE A 104 1.08 12.97 -16.98
N LEU A 105 0.36 14.08 -17.21
CA LEU A 105 -1.08 14.03 -17.47
C LEU A 105 -1.41 13.23 -18.73
N ASP A 106 -0.61 13.39 -19.79
CA ASP A 106 -0.81 12.66 -21.04
C ASP A 106 -0.50 11.17 -20.88
N LEU A 107 0.48 10.80 -20.04
CA LEU A 107 0.75 9.42 -19.69
C LEU A 107 -0.45 8.80 -18.95
N PHE A 108 -1.00 9.50 -17.95
CA PHE A 108 -2.17 9.03 -17.19
C PHE A 108 -3.47 9.05 -18.00
N ASP A 109 -3.54 9.82 -19.07
CA ASP A 109 -4.67 9.85 -20.01
C ASP A 109 -4.55 8.78 -21.12
N GLY A 110 -3.45 8.02 -21.15
CA GLY A 110 -3.21 7.00 -22.17
C GLY A 110 -2.82 7.54 -23.54
N LYS A 111 -2.42 8.82 -23.63
CA LYS A 111 -1.91 9.44 -24.87
C LYS A 111 -0.45 9.07 -25.14
N ILE A 112 0.30 8.74 -24.09
CA ILE A 112 1.67 8.25 -24.16
C ILE A 112 1.65 6.75 -23.89
N PRO A 113 2.25 5.90 -24.75
CA PRO A 113 2.31 4.47 -24.54
C PRO A 113 3.23 4.13 -23.34
N VAL A 114 2.77 3.22 -22.48
CA VAL A 114 3.54 2.72 -21.33
C VAL A 114 4.52 1.65 -21.82
N VAL A 115 5.74 2.06 -22.12
CA VAL A 115 6.82 1.20 -22.62
C VAL A 115 7.99 1.26 -21.66
N LYS A 116 8.30 0.16 -20.98
CA LYS A 116 9.47 0.07 -20.10
C LYS A 116 10.76 0.11 -20.92
N GLU A 117 11.74 0.84 -20.43
CA GLU A 117 13.05 1.01 -21.08
C GLU A 117 14.22 0.74 -20.13
N LYS A 118 14.11 1.21 -18.86
CA LYS A 118 15.18 1.06 -17.88
C LYS A 118 14.88 -0.09 -16.92
N GLU A 119 15.92 -0.73 -16.43
CA GLU A 119 15.81 -1.68 -15.33
C GLU A 119 15.31 -0.98 -14.06
N LEU A 120 14.35 -1.57 -13.37
CA LEU A 120 13.69 -1.02 -12.19
C LEU A 120 13.83 -1.96 -11.01
N ILE A 121 14.46 -1.47 -9.95
CA ILE A 121 14.62 -2.17 -8.67
C ILE A 121 13.85 -1.41 -7.61
N LEU A 122 12.93 -2.09 -6.93
CA LEU A 122 12.10 -1.51 -5.88
C LEU A 122 12.44 -2.14 -4.54
N VAL A 123 12.77 -1.28 -3.56
CA VAL A 123 13.20 -1.65 -2.20
C VAL A 123 12.28 -0.96 -1.19
N PRO A 124 11.24 -1.64 -0.68
CA PRO A 124 10.31 -1.04 0.26
C PRO A 124 10.96 -0.79 1.63
N THR A 125 10.63 0.34 2.23
CA THR A 125 11.05 0.72 3.59
C THR A 125 9.87 0.90 4.54
N THR A 126 8.69 0.47 4.10
CA THR A 126 7.46 0.35 4.89
C THR A 126 6.86 -1.03 4.67
N CYS A 127 6.08 -1.52 5.60
CA CYS A 127 5.44 -2.83 5.53
C CYS A 127 3.94 -2.71 5.24
N GLY A 128 3.58 -2.03 4.14
CA GLY A 128 2.18 -1.71 3.87
C GLY A 128 1.73 -1.88 2.43
N THR A 129 2.33 -1.12 1.53
CA THR A 129 1.77 -0.91 0.20
C THR A 129 1.96 -2.05 -0.79
N GLY A 130 2.94 -2.94 -0.57
CA GLY A 130 3.26 -3.99 -1.55
C GLY A 130 3.57 -3.46 -2.97
N SER A 131 3.92 -2.16 -3.07
CA SER A 131 4.12 -1.50 -4.37
C SER A 131 5.25 -2.14 -5.17
N GLU A 132 6.22 -2.78 -4.53
CA GLU A 132 7.35 -3.45 -5.17
C GLU A 132 6.95 -4.64 -6.04
N VAL A 133 5.76 -5.21 -5.82
CA VAL A 133 5.25 -6.35 -6.59
C VAL A 133 4.00 -6.04 -7.43
N THR A 134 3.61 -4.77 -7.51
CA THR A 134 2.43 -4.33 -8.27
C THR A 134 2.81 -3.53 -9.51
N ASN A 135 1.90 -3.50 -10.48
CA ASN A 135 2.01 -2.74 -11.72
C ASN A 135 1.24 -1.41 -11.71
N ILE A 136 1.05 -0.82 -10.52
CA ILE A 136 0.24 0.37 -10.34
C ILE A 136 1.11 1.49 -9.79
N SER A 137 0.96 2.70 -10.37
CA SER A 137 1.47 3.94 -9.82
C SER A 137 0.30 4.88 -9.53
N ILE A 138 0.21 5.39 -8.31
CA ILE A 138 -0.90 6.27 -7.88
C ILE A 138 -0.34 7.67 -7.64
N LEU A 139 -0.92 8.68 -8.32
CA LEU A 139 -0.58 10.09 -8.14
C LEU A 139 -1.82 10.92 -7.79
N ALA A 140 -1.61 11.96 -7.00
CA ALA A 140 -2.52 13.08 -6.92
C ALA A 140 -2.35 13.93 -8.19
N LEU A 141 -3.40 14.07 -8.99
CA LEU A 141 -3.43 14.96 -10.15
C LEU A 141 -3.96 16.32 -9.66
N LEU A 142 -3.04 17.21 -9.26
CA LEU A 142 -3.38 18.45 -8.54
C LEU A 142 -4.26 19.37 -9.38
N SER A 143 -3.98 19.50 -10.67
CA SER A 143 -4.78 20.30 -11.59
C SER A 143 -6.22 19.82 -11.77
N ARG A 144 -6.51 18.57 -11.36
CA ARG A 144 -7.83 17.94 -11.50
C ARG A 144 -8.50 17.68 -10.14
N GLY A 145 -7.81 17.97 -9.02
CA GLY A 145 -8.32 17.75 -7.68
C GLY A 145 -8.67 16.28 -7.37
N THR A 146 -7.97 15.32 -8.00
CA THR A 146 -8.27 13.88 -7.85
C THR A 146 -7.01 13.03 -7.73
N LYS A 147 -7.18 11.81 -7.19
CA LYS A 147 -6.15 10.77 -7.27
C LYS A 147 -6.47 9.80 -8.41
N LYS A 148 -5.46 9.44 -9.18
CA LYS A 148 -5.59 8.46 -10.27
C LYS A 148 -4.49 7.42 -10.21
N GLY A 149 -4.84 6.16 -10.40
CA GLY A 149 -3.89 5.05 -10.59
C GLY A 149 -3.67 4.78 -12.08
N LEU A 150 -2.43 4.68 -12.48
CA LEU A 150 -2.02 4.12 -13.77
C LEU A 150 -1.62 2.66 -13.54
N ALA A 151 -2.36 1.72 -14.13
CA ALA A 151 -2.12 0.29 -14.02
C ALA A 151 -1.73 -0.27 -15.40
N HIS A 152 -0.50 -0.74 -15.53
CA HIS A 152 0.00 -1.31 -16.78
C HIS A 152 1.21 -2.22 -16.52
N ASP A 153 1.32 -3.30 -17.30
CA ASP A 153 2.41 -4.28 -17.12
C ASP A 153 3.82 -3.69 -17.26
N GLY A 154 3.99 -2.64 -18.03
CA GLY A 154 5.26 -1.91 -18.15
C GLY A 154 5.72 -1.20 -16.86
N LEU A 155 4.88 -1.15 -15.82
CA LEU A 155 5.22 -0.59 -14.50
C LEU A 155 5.74 -1.64 -13.50
N TYR A 156 5.71 -2.93 -13.83
CA TYR A 156 6.33 -3.93 -12.95
C TYR A 156 7.83 -3.70 -12.83
N ALA A 157 8.35 -3.85 -11.62
CA ALA A 157 9.80 -3.89 -11.39
C ALA A 157 10.43 -5.14 -12.02
N ASP A 158 11.74 -5.11 -12.23
CA ASP A 158 12.54 -6.30 -12.55
C ASP A 158 12.90 -7.05 -11.27
N ALA A 159 13.17 -6.31 -10.21
CA ALA A 159 13.46 -6.85 -8.89
C ALA A 159 12.69 -6.12 -7.79
N ALA A 160 12.13 -6.91 -6.87
CA ALA A 160 11.62 -6.48 -5.57
C ALA A 160 12.59 -6.96 -4.50
N VAL A 161 13.19 -6.02 -3.75
CA VAL A 161 14.27 -6.37 -2.80
C VAL A 161 13.81 -6.05 -1.38
N LEU A 162 13.73 -7.08 -0.55
CA LEU A 162 13.29 -6.98 0.83
C LEU A 162 14.52 -6.90 1.75
N VAL A 163 14.67 -5.77 2.47
CA VAL A 163 15.77 -5.52 3.40
C VAL A 163 15.21 -5.06 4.74
N PRO A 164 15.02 -5.95 5.72
CA PRO A 164 14.40 -5.62 7.01
C PRO A 164 15.13 -4.51 7.78
N GLU A 165 16.46 -4.39 7.65
CA GLU A 165 17.25 -3.31 8.25
C GLU A 165 16.67 -1.91 7.94
N LEU A 166 16.13 -1.71 6.74
CA LEU A 166 15.59 -0.42 6.31
C LEU A 166 14.31 0.01 7.02
N LEU A 167 13.68 -0.89 7.79
CA LEU A 167 12.50 -0.62 8.60
C LEU A 167 12.86 -0.32 10.05
N ALA A 168 14.11 -0.46 10.48
CA ALA A 168 14.51 -0.35 11.88
C ALA A 168 14.15 1.01 12.48
N ASP A 169 14.39 2.09 11.75
CA ASP A 169 14.12 3.46 12.16
C ASP A 169 12.69 3.96 11.81
N LEU A 170 11.81 3.06 11.35
CA LEU A 170 10.44 3.44 10.97
C LEU A 170 9.68 3.89 12.23
N PRO A 171 9.10 5.11 12.27
CA PRO A 171 8.29 5.54 13.40
C PRO A 171 7.14 4.58 13.69
N MET A 172 6.81 4.35 14.97
CA MET A 172 5.75 3.42 15.36
C MET A 172 4.40 3.76 14.70
N SER A 173 4.07 5.05 14.56
CA SER A 173 2.85 5.49 13.87
C SER A 173 2.83 5.08 12.39
N VAL A 174 3.96 5.20 11.70
CA VAL A 174 4.06 4.79 10.28
C VAL A 174 4.05 3.26 10.16
N PHE A 175 4.71 2.55 11.08
CA PHE A 175 4.65 1.09 11.14
C PHE A 175 3.20 0.61 11.33
N ALA A 176 2.48 1.16 12.31
CA ALA A 176 1.10 0.78 12.60
C ALA A 176 0.19 1.03 11.40
N THR A 177 0.20 2.24 10.85
CA THR A 177 -0.67 2.58 9.70
C THR A 177 -0.33 1.76 8.46
N SER A 178 0.96 1.54 8.17
CA SER A 178 1.36 0.75 6.99
C SER A 178 1.06 -0.74 7.16
N SER A 179 1.35 -1.34 8.32
CA SER A 179 1.07 -2.77 8.51
C SER A 179 -0.43 -3.09 8.59
N ILE A 180 -1.25 -2.17 9.11
CA ILE A 180 -2.72 -2.29 9.04
C ILE A 180 -3.20 -2.20 7.59
N ASP A 181 -2.60 -1.34 6.77
CA ASP A 181 -2.90 -1.26 5.35
C ASP A 181 -2.62 -2.60 4.63
N ALA A 182 -1.47 -3.23 4.92
CA ALA A 182 -1.17 -4.57 4.39
C ALA A 182 -2.19 -5.64 4.85
N LEU A 183 -2.64 -5.58 6.10
CA LEU A 183 -3.70 -6.46 6.60
C LEU A 183 -5.00 -6.27 5.82
N ILE A 184 -5.39 -5.02 5.57
CA ILE A 184 -6.60 -4.67 4.82
C ILE A 184 -6.47 -5.13 3.35
N HIS A 185 -5.31 -4.92 2.72
CA HIS A 185 -5.01 -5.45 1.39
C HIS A 185 -5.24 -6.96 1.30
N ALA A 186 -4.69 -7.71 2.28
CA ALA A 186 -4.82 -9.15 2.33
C ALA A 186 -6.27 -9.62 2.55
N ILE A 187 -7.03 -8.94 3.40
CA ILE A 187 -8.43 -9.24 3.68
C ILE A 187 -9.32 -8.92 2.49
N GLU A 188 -9.23 -7.71 1.94
CA GLU A 188 -10.07 -7.31 0.80
C GLU A 188 -9.80 -8.16 -0.45
N SER A 189 -8.53 -8.44 -0.75
CA SER A 189 -8.18 -9.29 -1.89
C SER A 189 -8.65 -10.73 -1.72
N SER A 190 -8.68 -11.26 -0.49
CA SER A 190 -9.19 -12.59 -0.21
C SER A 190 -10.71 -12.70 -0.41
N LEU A 191 -11.45 -11.62 -0.11
CA LEU A 191 -12.91 -11.54 -0.30
C LEU A 191 -13.31 -11.13 -1.72
N SER A 192 -12.38 -10.61 -2.53
CA SER A 192 -12.66 -10.15 -3.88
C SER A 192 -13.23 -11.27 -4.75
N PRO A 193 -14.23 -10.98 -5.63
CA PRO A 193 -14.71 -11.95 -6.61
C PRO A 193 -13.63 -12.37 -7.63
N LYS A 194 -12.52 -11.63 -7.73
CA LYS A 194 -11.33 -12.00 -8.52
C LYS A 194 -10.36 -12.88 -7.74
N GLY A 195 -10.57 -13.06 -6.42
CA GLY A 195 -9.77 -13.91 -5.57
C GLY A 195 -9.85 -15.37 -6.00
N ASN A 196 -8.73 -16.07 -5.93
CA ASN A 196 -8.59 -17.48 -6.28
C ASN A 196 -7.63 -18.17 -5.29
N GLU A 197 -7.39 -19.47 -5.45
CA GLU A 197 -6.56 -20.24 -4.53
C GLU A 197 -5.14 -19.66 -4.36
N TYR A 198 -4.51 -19.19 -5.45
CA TYR A 198 -3.18 -18.58 -5.39
C TYR A 198 -3.18 -17.27 -4.63
N THR A 199 -4.09 -16.35 -4.95
CA THR A 199 -4.14 -15.04 -4.27
C THR A 199 -4.51 -15.19 -2.81
N ARG A 200 -5.43 -16.11 -2.48
CA ARG A 200 -5.82 -16.39 -1.10
C ARG A 200 -4.70 -17.05 -0.30
N MET A 201 -3.89 -17.92 -0.90
CA MET A 201 -2.72 -18.50 -0.23
C MET A 201 -1.79 -17.39 0.31
N PHE A 202 -1.47 -16.40 -0.51
CA PHE A 202 -0.67 -15.25 -0.09
C PHE A 202 -1.42 -14.36 0.91
N GLY A 203 -2.69 -14.05 0.65
CA GLY A 203 -3.51 -13.20 1.51
C GLY A 203 -3.67 -13.78 2.93
N TYR A 204 -4.05 -15.03 3.05
CA TYR A 204 -4.21 -15.70 4.35
C TYR A 204 -2.88 -15.82 5.11
N GLN A 205 -1.77 -16.08 4.40
CA GLN A 205 -0.46 -16.11 5.05
C GLN A 205 -0.06 -14.73 5.57
N ALA A 206 -0.30 -13.66 4.79
CA ALA A 206 -0.08 -12.29 5.24
C ALA A 206 -0.90 -11.94 6.49
N ILE A 207 -2.20 -12.27 6.49
CA ILE A 207 -3.09 -12.07 7.65
C ILE A 207 -2.51 -12.75 8.89
N ARG A 208 -2.12 -14.03 8.79
CA ARG A 208 -1.56 -14.78 9.93
C ARG A 208 -0.29 -14.13 10.47
N MET A 209 0.65 -13.78 9.60
CA MET A 209 1.92 -13.18 10.00
C MET A 209 1.69 -11.84 10.70
N ILE A 210 0.86 -10.97 10.14
CA ILE A 210 0.56 -9.66 10.72
C ILE A 210 -0.13 -9.78 12.08
N LEU A 211 -1.19 -10.58 12.18
CA LEU A 211 -1.95 -10.73 13.42
C LEU A 211 -1.13 -11.37 14.53
N ASN A 212 -0.31 -12.39 14.23
CA ASN A 212 0.61 -12.96 15.19
C ASN A 212 1.65 -11.96 15.66
N GLY A 213 2.18 -11.13 14.75
CA GLY A 213 3.08 -10.04 15.12
C GLY A 213 2.41 -9.01 16.03
N TYR A 214 1.15 -8.66 15.78
CA TYR A 214 0.38 -7.77 16.65
C TYR A 214 0.11 -8.34 18.03
N LYS A 215 -0.18 -9.66 18.13
CA LYS A 215 -0.30 -10.35 19.41
C LYS A 215 1.01 -10.26 20.20
N GLN A 216 2.16 -10.49 19.56
CA GLN A 216 3.47 -10.35 20.22
C GLN A 216 3.73 -8.91 20.69
N ILE A 217 3.43 -7.89 19.87
CA ILE A 217 3.57 -6.48 20.27
C ILE A 217 2.64 -6.15 21.44
N ARG A 218 1.39 -6.65 21.44
CA ARG A 218 0.46 -6.50 22.56
C ARG A 218 1.00 -7.09 23.86
N ASP A 219 1.54 -8.31 23.78
CA ASP A 219 1.93 -9.08 24.96
C ASP A 219 3.31 -8.69 25.50
N GLN A 220 4.23 -8.26 24.65
CA GLN A 220 5.63 -7.97 24.99
C GLN A 220 5.98 -6.47 24.93
N GLY A 221 5.05 -5.63 24.46
CA GLY A 221 5.28 -4.20 24.29
C GLY A 221 5.83 -3.82 22.90
N PRO A 222 5.86 -2.50 22.59
CA PRO A 222 6.18 -2.00 21.24
C PRO A 222 7.60 -2.33 20.78
N GLU A 223 8.54 -2.58 21.68
CA GLU A 223 9.93 -2.94 21.35
C GLU A 223 10.04 -4.32 20.68
N ALA A 224 9.08 -5.22 20.91
CA ALA A 224 9.02 -6.50 20.23
C ALA A 224 8.98 -6.38 18.70
N ARG A 225 8.53 -5.22 18.17
CA ARG A 225 8.53 -4.91 16.75
C ARG A 225 9.90 -5.16 16.10
N GLY A 226 10.99 -4.82 16.78
CA GLY A 226 12.35 -4.93 16.23
C GLY A 226 12.68 -6.32 15.69
N SER A 227 12.28 -7.37 16.40
CA SER A 227 12.50 -8.78 15.98
C SER A 227 11.52 -9.25 14.90
N LEU A 228 10.45 -8.48 14.61
CA LEU A 228 9.36 -8.85 13.70
C LEU A 228 9.43 -8.12 12.34
N LEU A 229 10.40 -7.23 12.14
CA LEU A 229 10.47 -6.39 10.92
C LEU A 229 10.53 -7.23 9.64
N LYS A 230 11.29 -8.34 9.67
CA LYS A 230 11.37 -9.29 8.55
C LYS A 230 10.01 -9.89 8.22
N ASP A 231 9.27 -10.32 9.22
CA ASP A 231 7.96 -10.96 9.05
C ASP A 231 6.92 -9.96 8.54
N PHE A 232 6.91 -8.72 9.07
CA PHE A 232 6.02 -7.67 8.59
C PHE A 232 6.33 -7.24 7.16
N LEU A 233 7.60 -7.15 6.80
CA LEU A 233 8.02 -6.81 5.43
C LEU A 233 7.59 -7.90 4.45
N LEU A 234 7.81 -9.17 4.80
CA LEU A 234 7.39 -10.32 3.99
C LEU A 234 5.87 -10.42 3.90
N ALA A 235 5.14 -10.18 5.00
CA ALA A 235 3.69 -10.18 5.00
C ALA A 235 3.11 -9.08 4.10
N SER A 236 3.70 -7.87 4.11
CA SER A 236 3.35 -6.79 3.19
C SER A 236 3.57 -7.19 1.72
N ASN A 237 4.67 -7.85 1.42
CA ASN A 237 4.96 -8.37 0.09
C ASN A 237 3.92 -9.40 -0.36
N TYR A 238 3.55 -10.35 0.51
CA TYR A 238 2.49 -11.32 0.23
C TYR A 238 1.13 -10.65 0.01
N ALA A 239 0.76 -9.67 0.85
CA ALA A 239 -0.44 -8.87 0.64
C ALA A 239 -0.40 -8.15 -0.72
N GLY A 240 0.77 -7.60 -1.10
CA GLY A 240 1.03 -6.98 -2.40
C GLY A 240 0.77 -7.92 -3.56
N ILE A 241 1.26 -9.15 -3.50
CA ILE A 241 1.01 -10.19 -4.51
C ILE A 241 -0.49 -10.52 -4.58
N ALA A 242 -1.14 -10.67 -3.45
CA ALA A 242 -2.56 -10.99 -3.38
C ALA A 242 -3.43 -9.90 -4.01
N PHE A 243 -3.33 -8.65 -3.52
CA PHE A 243 -4.19 -7.57 -4.01
C PHE A 243 -3.78 -7.07 -5.41
N GLY A 244 -2.53 -7.16 -5.79
CA GLY A 244 -2.08 -6.84 -7.15
C GLY A 244 -2.78 -7.67 -8.21
N ASN A 245 -3.25 -8.87 -7.87
CA ASN A 245 -4.00 -9.77 -8.73
C ASN A 245 -5.52 -9.73 -8.50
N ALA A 246 -5.98 -9.64 -7.25
CA ALA A 246 -7.40 -9.71 -6.90
C ALA A 246 -8.05 -8.32 -6.67
N GLY A 247 -7.25 -7.28 -6.48
CA GLY A 247 -7.70 -5.91 -6.23
C GLY A 247 -8.11 -5.64 -4.79
N CYS A 248 -8.16 -4.33 -4.44
CA CYS A 248 -8.78 -3.81 -3.23
C CYS A 248 -10.24 -3.47 -3.49
N ALA A 249 -11.01 -3.21 -2.43
CA ALA A 249 -12.47 -3.08 -2.49
C ALA A 249 -12.99 -1.83 -1.73
N ALA A 250 -14.09 -1.99 -0.99
CA ALA A 250 -14.82 -0.89 -0.37
C ALA A 250 -14.03 -0.15 0.72
N VAL A 251 -13.18 -0.82 1.50
CA VAL A 251 -12.39 -0.13 2.53
C VAL A 251 -11.55 0.96 1.88
N HIS A 252 -10.81 0.60 0.84
CA HIS A 252 -10.00 1.55 0.07
C HIS A 252 -10.88 2.60 -0.64
N ALA A 253 -11.99 2.17 -1.26
CA ALA A 253 -12.88 3.10 -1.95
C ALA A 253 -13.42 4.19 -1.03
N LEU A 254 -13.87 3.81 0.18
CA LEU A 254 -14.46 4.72 1.15
C LEU A 254 -13.42 5.59 1.88
N SER A 255 -12.18 5.14 1.97
CA SER A 255 -11.11 5.88 2.65
C SER A 255 -10.55 7.06 1.83
N TYR A 256 -10.63 6.99 0.49
CA TYR A 256 -10.01 8.00 -0.38
C TYR A 256 -10.49 9.43 -0.15
N PRO A 257 -11.80 9.71 -0.02
CA PRO A 257 -12.26 11.08 0.25
C PRO A 257 -11.74 11.62 1.59
N LEU A 258 -11.68 10.77 2.63
CA LEU A 258 -11.14 11.16 3.93
C LEU A 258 -9.66 11.56 3.84
N GLY A 259 -8.85 10.74 3.20
CA GLY A 259 -7.43 11.04 2.98
C GLY A 259 -7.22 12.29 2.12
N ALA A 260 -8.03 12.47 1.08
CA ALA A 260 -7.90 13.61 0.17
C ALA A 260 -8.30 14.94 0.82
N LYS A 261 -9.44 14.99 1.52
CA LYS A 261 -9.98 16.23 2.10
C LYS A 261 -9.29 16.62 3.41
N TYR A 262 -8.99 15.64 4.27
CA TYR A 262 -8.51 15.88 5.64
C TYR A 262 -7.04 15.50 5.82
N HIS A 263 -6.34 15.11 4.76
CA HIS A 263 -4.91 14.75 4.78
C HIS A 263 -4.57 13.65 5.79
N VAL A 264 -5.53 12.76 6.06
CA VAL A 264 -5.31 11.59 6.91
C VAL A 264 -4.43 10.60 6.17
N ALA A 265 -3.44 10.04 6.85
CA ALA A 265 -2.55 9.04 6.27
C ALA A 265 -3.33 7.85 5.69
N HIS A 266 -2.89 7.31 4.53
CA HIS A 266 -3.62 6.30 3.77
C HIS A 266 -4.05 5.09 4.62
N GLY A 267 -3.11 4.46 5.34
CA GLY A 267 -3.43 3.31 6.19
C GLY A 267 -4.33 3.66 7.39
N GLU A 268 -4.23 4.88 7.95
CA GLU A 268 -5.15 5.35 9.00
C GLU A 268 -6.55 5.58 8.43
N SER A 269 -6.66 6.17 7.24
CA SER A 269 -7.94 6.33 6.54
C SER A 269 -8.61 4.98 6.25
N ASN A 270 -7.82 3.99 5.82
CA ASN A 270 -8.30 2.63 5.59
C ASN A 270 -8.77 1.99 6.90
N TYR A 271 -8.02 2.13 7.99
CA TYR A 271 -8.42 1.59 9.29
C TYR A 271 -9.71 2.24 9.81
N ALA A 272 -9.90 3.55 9.62
CA ALA A 272 -11.13 4.22 10.01
C ALA A 272 -12.39 3.59 9.38
N MET A 273 -12.30 3.11 8.14
CA MET A 273 -13.41 2.46 7.41
C MET A 273 -13.53 0.95 7.67
N PHE A 274 -12.42 0.28 8.00
CA PHE A 274 -12.24 -1.16 7.87
C PHE A 274 -13.32 -1.99 8.54
N THR A 275 -13.44 -1.91 9.86
CA THR A 275 -14.38 -2.76 10.60
C THR A 275 -15.85 -2.40 10.33
N GLY A 276 -16.14 -1.14 9.96
CA GLY A 276 -17.47 -0.71 9.52
C GLY A 276 -17.88 -1.40 8.21
N VAL A 277 -16.98 -1.45 7.23
CA VAL A 277 -17.21 -2.17 5.96
C VAL A 277 -17.41 -3.66 6.21
N MET A 278 -16.56 -4.28 7.05
CA MET A 278 -16.66 -5.71 7.33
C MET A 278 -17.96 -6.08 8.05
N LYS A 279 -18.39 -5.27 9.03
CA LYS A 279 -19.69 -5.43 9.69
C LYS A 279 -20.84 -5.31 8.68
N LYS A 280 -20.74 -4.38 7.74
CA LYS A 280 -21.74 -4.23 6.68
C LYS A 280 -21.80 -5.44 5.75
N TYR A 281 -20.66 -6.05 5.40
CA TYR A 281 -20.66 -7.31 4.66
C TYR A 281 -21.36 -8.42 5.45
N MET A 282 -21.12 -8.53 6.76
CA MET A 282 -21.78 -9.51 7.62
C MET A 282 -23.30 -9.31 7.75
N GLU A 283 -23.78 -8.05 7.75
CA GLU A 283 -25.22 -7.76 7.72
C GLU A 283 -25.89 -8.24 6.42
N LEU A 284 -25.16 -8.20 5.31
CA LEU A 284 -25.72 -8.49 3.99
C LEU A 284 -25.54 -9.94 3.57
N ARG A 285 -24.42 -10.57 3.95
CA ARG A 285 -24.09 -11.93 3.57
C ARG A 285 -23.07 -12.54 4.55
N GLN A 286 -23.44 -13.65 5.18
CA GLN A 286 -22.62 -14.32 6.18
C GLN A 286 -21.98 -15.63 5.71
N ASP A 287 -22.31 -16.07 4.48
CA ASP A 287 -21.82 -17.31 3.89
C ASP A 287 -20.72 -17.06 2.83
N GLY A 288 -20.20 -18.13 2.26
CA GLY A 288 -19.15 -18.07 1.24
C GLY A 288 -17.79 -17.71 1.81
N GLU A 289 -17.00 -16.92 1.06
CA GLU A 289 -15.61 -16.63 1.43
C GLU A 289 -15.49 -15.87 2.75
N ILE A 290 -16.44 -15.01 3.10
CA ILE A 290 -16.40 -14.30 4.38
C ILE A 290 -16.54 -15.26 5.58
N ALA A 291 -17.31 -16.34 5.45
CA ALA A 291 -17.41 -17.36 6.49
C ALA A 291 -16.09 -18.14 6.66
N VAL A 292 -15.35 -18.35 5.56
CA VAL A 292 -14.02 -18.98 5.60
C VAL A 292 -13.04 -18.03 6.28
N LEU A 293 -13.01 -16.78 5.87
CA LEU A 293 -12.17 -15.74 6.47
C LEU A 293 -12.44 -15.57 7.97
N ASN A 294 -13.72 -15.50 8.38
CA ASN A 294 -14.08 -15.29 9.77
C ASN A 294 -13.63 -16.46 10.67
N ARG A 295 -13.76 -17.71 10.21
CA ARG A 295 -13.20 -18.85 10.94
C ARG A 295 -11.69 -18.75 11.07
N TYR A 296 -11.00 -18.40 9.99
CA TYR A 296 -9.55 -18.25 9.99
C TYR A 296 -9.07 -17.13 10.94
N LEU A 297 -9.75 -15.99 10.94
CA LEU A 297 -9.48 -14.90 11.87
C LEU A 297 -9.77 -15.31 13.32
N ALA A 298 -10.89 -16.00 13.56
CA ALA A 298 -11.29 -16.48 14.87
C ALA A 298 -10.27 -17.45 15.46
N ASP A 299 -9.73 -18.37 14.65
CA ASP A 299 -8.66 -19.28 15.06
C ASP A 299 -7.38 -18.52 15.48
N ILE A 300 -6.99 -17.45 14.74
CA ILE A 300 -5.81 -16.65 15.09
C ILE A 300 -6.06 -15.80 16.33
N LEU A 301 -7.25 -15.20 16.44
CA LEU A 301 -7.63 -14.30 17.54
C LEU A 301 -8.10 -15.05 18.79
N GLU A 302 -8.30 -16.36 18.69
CA GLU A 302 -8.77 -17.24 19.79
C GLU A 302 -10.14 -16.78 20.33
N CYS A 303 -11.09 -16.50 19.41
CA CYS A 303 -12.42 -15.99 19.73
C CYS A 303 -13.52 -16.68 18.92
N ASP A 304 -14.78 -16.37 19.23
CA ASP A 304 -15.91 -16.80 18.41
C ASP A 304 -15.95 -16.01 17.09
N ALA A 305 -16.21 -16.70 15.99
CA ALA A 305 -16.32 -16.09 14.67
C ALA A 305 -17.42 -15.02 14.55
N ALA A 306 -18.43 -15.05 15.42
CA ALA A 306 -19.47 -14.03 15.50
C ALA A 306 -18.94 -12.68 16.01
N HIS A 307 -17.86 -12.68 16.80
CA HIS A 307 -17.26 -11.49 17.42
C HIS A 307 -15.91 -11.11 16.83
N VAL A 308 -15.51 -11.73 15.72
CA VAL A 308 -14.17 -11.63 15.16
C VAL A 308 -13.74 -10.18 14.83
N TYR A 309 -14.66 -9.35 14.36
CA TYR A 309 -14.32 -7.96 14.01
C TYR A 309 -14.22 -7.03 15.22
N GLU A 310 -14.88 -7.37 16.33
CA GLU A 310 -14.71 -6.67 17.61
C GLU A 310 -13.36 -7.02 18.24
N GLU A 311 -12.98 -8.28 18.24
CA GLU A 311 -11.69 -8.72 18.77
C GLU A 311 -10.53 -8.22 17.89
N LEU A 312 -10.71 -8.21 16.57
CA LEU A 312 -9.75 -7.63 15.65
C LEU A 312 -9.57 -6.13 15.93
N GLU A 313 -10.64 -5.37 16.10
CA GLU A 313 -10.58 -3.94 16.41
C GLU A 313 -9.88 -3.68 17.75
N LYS A 314 -10.12 -4.51 18.78
CA LYS A 314 -9.39 -4.43 20.05
C LYS A 314 -7.89 -4.63 19.86
N LEU A 315 -7.48 -5.62 19.06
CA LEU A 315 -6.07 -5.87 18.77
C LEU A 315 -5.43 -4.70 18.01
N LEU A 316 -6.10 -4.18 16.98
CA LEU A 316 -5.59 -3.04 16.21
C LEU A 316 -5.49 -1.75 17.04
N ASN A 317 -6.40 -1.55 18.00
CA ASN A 317 -6.37 -0.41 18.92
C ASN A 317 -5.15 -0.40 19.85
N VAL A 318 -4.45 -1.51 20.03
CA VAL A 318 -3.16 -1.55 20.73
C VAL A 318 -2.07 -0.79 19.96
N LEU A 319 -2.18 -0.77 18.63
CA LEU A 319 -1.19 -0.13 17.74
C LEU A 319 -1.53 1.33 17.46
N ILE A 320 -2.79 1.57 17.14
CA ILE A 320 -3.33 2.90 16.85
C ILE A 320 -4.81 2.94 17.24
N PRO A 321 -5.23 3.89 18.11
CA PRO A 321 -6.63 4.03 18.48
C PRO A 321 -7.50 4.40 17.28
N LYS A 322 -8.59 3.65 17.08
CA LYS A 322 -9.58 4.00 16.07
C LYS A 322 -10.35 5.24 16.50
N LYS A 323 -10.51 6.17 15.58
CA LYS A 323 -11.24 7.41 15.79
C LYS A 323 -12.56 7.41 15.04
N ALA A 324 -13.57 8.08 15.56
CA ALA A 324 -14.78 8.43 14.81
C ALA A 324 -14.41 9.40 13.67
N LEU A 325 -15.14 9.36 12.56
CA LEU A 325 -14.81 10.21 11.39
C LEU A 325 -14.88 11.71 11.69
N ARG A 326 -15.75 12.13 12.59
CA ARG A 326 -15.82 13.52 13.08
C ARG A 326 -14.54 13.99 13.78
N GLU A 327 -13.77 13.08 14.37
CA GLU A 327 -12.50 13.43 15.04
C GLU A 327 -11.39 13.78 14.05
N TYR A 328 -11.55 13.40 12.78
CA TYR A 328 -10.69 13.85 11.68
C TYR A 328 -11.14 15.19 11.09
N GLY A 329 -12.24 15.78 11.60
CA GLY A 329 -12.81 17.03 11.11
C GLY A 329 -13.95 16.83 10.10
N MET A 330 -14.37 15.59 9.83
CA MET A 330 -15.48 15.29 8.94
C MET A 330 -16.79 15.92 9.46
N THR A 331 -17.57 16.47 8.58
CA THR A 331 -18.86 17.11 8.88
C THR A 331 -20.03 16.24 8.42
N GLU A 332 -21.26 16.54 8.89
CA GLU A 332 -22.46 15.83 8.41
C GLU A 332 -22.69 16.00 6.90
N GLN A 333 -22.28 17.13 6.33
CA GLN A 333 -22.37 17.37 4.89
C GLN A 333 -21.47 16.42 4.10
N ASP A 334 -20.30 16.05 4.65
CA ASP A 334 -19.37 15.11 4.02
C ASP A 334 -19.96 13.70 3.87
N LEU A 335 -20.93 13.32 4.69
CA LEU A 335 -21.58 12.01 4.56
C LEU A 335 -22.17 11.81 3.16
N GLU A 336 -22.83 12.85 2.64
CA GLU A 336 -23.41 12.85 1.30
C GLU A 336 -22.33 13.02 0.22
N GLU A 337 -21.46 14.04 0.39
CA GLU A 337 -20.40 14.36 -0.57
C GLU A 337 -19.46 13.18 -0.80
N PHE A 338 -19.02 12.49 0.28
CA PHE A 338 -18.13 11.33 0.16
C PHE A 338 -18.85 10.14 -0.44
N THR A 339 -20.13 9.93 -0.10
CA THR A 339 -20.93 8.85 -0.69
C THR A 339 -21.01 9.01 -2.21
N ASP A 340 -21.34 10.22 -2.68
CA ASP A 340 -21.48 10.51 -4.09
C ASP A 340 -20.13 10.44 -4.81
N SER A 341 -19.08 11.01 -4.22
CA SER A 341 -17.69 10.94 -4.75
C SER A 341 -17.19 9.51 -4.91
N VAL A 342 -17.47 8.62 -3.96
CA VAL A 342 -17.09 7.20 -4.05
C VAL A 342 -17.80 6.50 -5.20
N LEU A 343 -19.08 6.72 -5.34
CA LEU A 343 -19.89 6.14 -6.43
C LEU A 343 -19.46 6.65 -7.80
N GLU A 344 -19.08 7.91 -7.91
CA GLU A 344 -18.64 8.51 -9.17
C GLU A 344 -17.23 8.04 -9.56
N ASN A 345 -16.30 8.04 -8.59
CA ASN A 345 -14.88 7.96 -8.90
C ASN A 345 -14.22 6.61 -8.56
N GLN A 346 -14.86 5.72 -7.74
CA GLN A 346 -14.23 4.52 -7.23
C GLN A 346 -14.86 3.21 -7.74
N GLN A 347 -15.51 3.23 -8.91
CA GLN A 347 -16.17 2.05 -9.50
C GLN A 347 -15.22 0.87 -9.68
N ARG A 348 -13.95 1.13 -10.00
CA ARG A 348 -12.91 0.09 -10.14
C ARG A 348 -12.69 -0.71 -8.85
N LEU A 349 -12.73 -0.04 -7.70
CA LEU A 349 -12.59 -0.67 -6.39
C LEU A 349 -13.90 -1.33 -5.96
N LEU A 350 -15.03 -0.64 -6.12
CA LEU A 350 -16.36 -1.17 -5.77
C LEU A 350 -16.70 -2.45 -6.54
N ALA A 351 -16.20 -2.61 -7.77
CA ALA A 351 -16.36 -3.83 -8.56
C ALA A 351 -15.69 -5.07 -7.95
N ASN A 352 -14.80 -4.90 -6.96
CA ASN A 352 -14.14 -5.98 -6.24
C ASN A 352 -14.81 -6.30 -4.89
N ASN A 353 -15.93 -5.65 -4.55
CA ASN A 353 -16.62 -5.88 -3.29
C ASN A 353 -17.16 -7.32 -3.19
N PHE A 354 -17.05 -7.89 -1.99
CA PHE A 354 -17.65 -9.17 -1.66
C PHE A 354 -19.18 -9.15 -1.85
N VAL A 355 -19.82 -8.05 -1.47
CA VAL A 355 -21.23 -7.76 -1.74
C VAL A 355 -21.31 -6.37 -2.35
N PRO A 356 -22.07 -6.17 -3.44
CA PRO A 356 -22.24 -4.85 -4.04
C PRO A 356 -22.81 -3.82 -3.06
N PHE A 357 -22.25 -2.62 -3.08
CA PHE A 357 -22.73 -1.50 -2.30
C PHE A 357 -23.42 -0.48 -3.21
N ASP A 358 -24.65 -0.11 -2.84
CA ASP A 358 -25.38 1.02 -3.38
C ASP A 358 -25.15 2.28 -2.52
N ARG A 359 -25.72 3.40 -2.96
CA ARG A 359 -25.60 4.68 -2.28
C ARG A 359 -26.05 4.62 -0.81
N SER A 360 -27.16 3.96 -0.54
CA SER A 360 -27.73 3.87 0.82
C SER A 360 -26.79 3.11 1.77
N ARG A 361 -26.15 2.02 1.28
CA ARG A 361 -25.20 1.22 2.07
C ARG A 361 -23.94 2.00 2.38
N ILE A 362 -23.37 2.72 1.41
CA ILE A 362 -22.18 3.55 1.60
C ILE A 362 -22.47 4.67 2.59
N TYR A 363 -23.56 5.40 2.40
CA TYR A 363 -23.98 6.46 3.33
C TYR A 363 -24.15 5.92 4.76
N LYS A 364 -24.79 4.76 4.91
CA LYS A 364 -24.99 4.14 6.23
C LYS A 364 -23.66 3.79 6.91
N ILE A 365 -22.68 3.28 6.16
CA ILE A 365 -21.33 3.01 6.70
C ILE A 365 -20.69 4.30 7.23
N TYR A 366 -20.67 5.37 6.42
CA TYR A 366 -20.12 6.66 6.87
C TYR A 366 -20.83 7.19 8.11
N ARG A 367 -22.16 7.11 8.13
CA ARG A 367 -22.95 7.59 9.27
C ARG A 367 -22.70 6.79 10.55
N GLU A 368 -22.54 5.49 10.45
CA GLU A 368 -22.23 4.63 11.61
C GLU A 368 -20.83 4.86 12.17
N LEU A 369 -19.90 5.31 11.32
CA LEU A 369 -18.51 5.62 11.70
C LEU A 369 -18.30 7.08 12.12
N TYR A 370 -19.28 7.98 11.85
CA TYR A 370 -19.26 9.41 12.18
C TYR A 370 -19.44 9.66 13.67
#